data_2ced7b8b24e16b9486a2b08663d8c1e9
#
_entry.id   2ced7b8b24e16b9486a2b08663d8c1e9
#
_cell.length_a   1.000
_cell.length_b   1.000
_cell.length_c   1.000
_cell.angle_alpha   90.00
_cell.angle_beta   90.00
_cell.angle_gamma   90.00
#
_symmetry.space_group_name_H-M   'P 1'
#
loop_
_entity.id
_entity.type
_entity.pdbx_description
1 polymer ?
#
loop_
_entity_poly.entity_id
_entity_poly.type
_entity_poly.pdbx_seq_one_letter_code
_entity_poly.pdbx_strand_id
1 'polypeptide(L)'
;QTFVAGAFIVLLLAAMYRLRGVNAEEKKLRPVLLAVLIAATALRIGLAATNTGYETDINCFTAWGQIAANVGPANFYSEGFCDYPPGYLYVLGLQGLIGNLLNLTPGSAAYLVLLKLPAIASDAAICYLLYRMGCRAGKPSWALLAAAAWAMMPAALLDSAMWGQIDSVLALLILLVLDA
;
A
#
# COMPACT_ATOMS: atom_id res chain seq x y z
N GLN A 1 -15.98 -2.30 13.17
CA GLN A 1 -15.41 -1.51 12.05
C GLN A 1 -15.85 -0.06 12.11
N THR A 2 -17.14 0.25 12.29
CA THR A 2 -17.68 1.62 12.38
C THR A 2 -17.06 2.44 13.49
N PHE A 3 -16.76 1.82 14.65
CA PHE A 3 -16.14 2.51 15.79
C PHE A 3 -14.71 2.99 15.50
N VAL A 4 -13.91 2.16 14.82
CA VAL A 4 -12.52 2.51 14.47
C VAL A 4 -12.50 3.65 13.44
N ALA A 5 -13.36 3.60 12.42
CA ALA A 5 -13.50 4.66 11.44
C ALA A 5 -13.96 5.98 12.10
N GLY A 6 -14.95 5.92 13.02
CA GLY A 6 -15.40 7.08 13.77
C GLY A 6 -14.31 7.70 14.62
N ALA A 7 -13.55 6.89 15.36
CA ALA A 7 -12.42 7.35 16.17
C ALA A 7 -11.34 8.02 15.30
N PHE A 8 -11.02 7.43 14.15
CA PHE A 8 -10.06 7.99 13.19
C PHE A 8 -10.50 9.38 12.69
N ILE A 9 -11.78 9.53 12.31
CA ILE A 9 -12.32 10.83 11.86
C ILE A 9 -12.23 11.88 12.96
N VAL A 10 -12.60 11.55 14.19
CA VAL A 10 -12.54 12.47 15.33
C VAL A 10 -11.09 12.91 15.60
N LEU A 11 -10.14 11.96 15.60
CA LEU A 11 -8.72 12.27 15.78
C LEU A 11 -8.18 13.15 14.65
N LEU A 12 -8.57 12.89 13.42
CA LEU A 12 -8.18 13.68 12.25
C LEU A 12 -8.70 15.11 12.35
N LEU A 13 -9.99 15.29 12.70
CA LEU A 13 -10.58 16.61 12.87
C LEU A 13 -9.92 17.39 14.03
N ALA A 14 -9.60 16.72 15.14
CA ALA A 14 -8.88 17.32 16.26
C ALA A 14 -7.45 17.76 15.84
N ALA A 15 -6.74 16.94 15.09
CA ALA A 15 -5.42 17.28 14.53
C ALA A 15 -5.51 18.47 13.56
N MET A 16 -6.50 18.49 12.68
CA MET A 16 -6.75 19.62 11.77
C MET A 16 -7.01 20.91 12.53
N TYR A 17 -7.81 20.86 13.60
CA TYR A 17 -8.07 22.01 14.44
C TYR A 17 -6.79 22.53 15.12
N ARG A 18 -5.97 21.62 15.66
CA ARG A 18 -4.70 21.95 16.32
C ARG A 18 -3.66 22.55 15.38
N LEU A 19 -3.68 22.16 14.09
CA LEU A 19 -2.74 22.66 13.09
C LEU A 19 -3.17 23.99 12.44
N ARG A 20 -4.34 24.52 12.77
CA ARG A 20 -4.76 25.86 12.31
C ARG A 20 -3.74 26.89 12.78
N GLY A 21 -3.09 27.58 11.81
CA GLY A 21 -2.08 28.61 12.09
C GLY A 21 -0.68 28.09 12.44
N VAL A 22 -0.45 26.78 12.49
CA VAL A 22 0.87 26.20 12.70
C VAL A 22 1.58 26.07 11.36
N ASN A 23 2.71 26.74 11.19
CA ASN A 23 3.55 26.64 10.00
C ASN A 23 4.96 26.21 10.44
N ALA A 24 5.17 24.90 10.58
CA ALA A 24 6.46 24.35 10.93
C ALA A 24 7.38 24.29 9.70
N GLU A 25 8.68 24.45 9.91
CA GLU A 25 9.69 24.33 8.86
C GLU A 25 9.75 22.87 8.35
N GLU A 26 9.73 22.68 7.04
CA GLU A 26 9.80 21.38 6.39
C GLU A 26 10.96 20.51 6.94
N LYS A 27 12.14 21.10 7.14
CA LYS A 27 13.33 20.40 7.63
C LYS A 27 13.10 19.71 8.98
N LYS A 28 12.30 20.33 9.86
CA LYS A 28 11.97 19.77 11.19
C LYS A 28 10.94 18.63 11.10
N LEU A 29 10.13 18.59 10.03
CA LEU A 29 9.08 17.58 9.85
C LEU A 29 9.57 16.32 9.12
N ARG A 30 10.67 16.38 8.37
CA ARG A 30 11.22 15.21 7.65
C ARG A 30 11.52 14.00 8.53
N PRO A 31 12.17 14.13 9.71
CA PRO A 31 12.37 12.96 10.58
C PRO A 31 11.08 12.40 11.13
N VAL A 32 10.05 13.23 11.36
CA VAL A 32 8.73 12.77 11.78
C VAL A 32 8.05 12.00 10.65
N LEU A 33 8.12 12.49 9.41
CA LEU A 33 7.63 11.75 8.24
C LEU A 33 8.32 10.38 8.12
N LEU A 34 9.64 10.33 8.26
CA LEU A 34 10.38 9.07 8.20
C LEU A 34 9.92 8.09 9.28
N ALA A 35 9.71 8.56 10.51
CA ALA A 35 9.18 7.74 11.59
C ALA A 35 7.76 7.22 11.28
N VAL A 36 6.89 8.06 10.72
CA VAL A 36 5.54 7.68 10.27
C VAL A 36 5.62 6.61 9.18
N LEU A 37 6.47 6.79 8.17
CA LEU A 37 6.65 5.82 7.09
C LEU A 37 7.14 4.47 7.61
N ILE A 38 8.16 4.46 8.47
CA ILE A 38 8.71 3.23 9.05
C ILE A 38 7.63 2.52 9.89
N ALA A 39 6.98 3.25 10.80
CA ALA A 39 5.97 2.66 11.69
C ALA A 39 4.76 2.13 10.91
N ALA A 40 4.26 2.89 9.92
CA ALA A 40 3.12 2.48 9.11
C ALA A 40 3.45 1.27 8.21
N THR A 41 4.66 1.23 7.64
CA THR A 41 5.12 0.09 6.84
C THR A 41 5.31 -1.16 7.70
N ALA A 42 5.95 -1.03 8.86
CA ALA A 42 6.13 -2.13 9.80
C ALA A 42 4.79 -2.70 10.29
N LEU A 43 3.82 -1.83 10.61
CA LEU A 43 2.46 -2.23 10.96
C LEU A 43 1.82 -3.03 9.83
N ARG A 44 1.90 -2.55 8.58
CA ARG A 44 1.32 -3.23 7.41
C ARG A 44 1.97 -4.59 7.16
N ILE A 45 3.29 -4.69 7.28
CA ILE A 45 3.99 -5.97 7.15
C ILE A 45 3.54 -6.95 8.23
N GLY A 46 3.41 -6.50 9.48
CA GLY A 46 2.89 -7.32 10.58
C GLY A 46 1.45 -7.80 10.32
N LEU A 47 0.57 -6.90 9.88
CA LEU A 47 -0.80 -7.25 9.50
C LEU A 47 -0.85 -8.21 8.31
N ALA A 48 -0.03 -7.99 7.28
CA ALA A 48 0.05 -8.85 6.11
C ALA A 48 0.52 -10.27 6.46
N ALA A 49 1.48 -10.39 7.37
CA ALA A 49 2.00 -11.68 7.82
C ALA A 49 1.01 -12.49 8.65
N THR A 50 0.09 -11.83 9.35
CA THR A 50 -0.85 -12.46 10.29
C THR A 50 -2.26 -12.64 9.73
N ASN A 51 -2.58 -12.01 8.60
CA ASN A 51 -3.90 -12.10 7.96
C ASN A 51 -3.79 -12.82 6.62
N THR A 52 -4.58 -13.86 6.43
CA THR A 52 -4.62 -14.65 5.19
C THR A 52 -5.15 -13.86 3.99
N GLY A 53 -5.87 -12.76 4.23
CA GLY A 53 -6.52 -11.98 3.18
C GLY A 53 -7.90 -12.52 2.80
N TYR A 54 -8.48 -11.96 1.72
CA TYR A 54 -9.68 -12.51 1.13
C TYR A 54 -9.30 -13.72 0.27
N GLU A 55 -9.82 -14.88 0.64
CA GLU A 55 -9.36 -16.19 0.13
C GLU A 55 -9.39 -16.26 -1.40
N THR A 56 -10.46 -15.78 -2.01
CA THR A 56 -10.61 -15.80 -3.48
C THR A 56 -9.50 -15.01 -4.16
N ASP A 57 -9.25 -13.78 -3.71
CA ASP A 57 -8.27 -12.89 -4.34
C ASP A 57 -6.85 -13.41 -4.14
N ILE A 58 -6.51 -13.85 -2.93
CA ILE A 58 -5.19 -14.42 -2.62
C ILE A 58 -4.92 -15.69 -3.45
N ASN A 59 -5.93 -16.55 -3.62
CA ASN A 59 -5.81 -17.74 -4.45
C ASN A 59 -5.64 -17.39 -5.93
N CYS A 60 -6.40 -16.40 -6.44
CA CYS A 60 -6.25 -15.91 -7.80
C CYS A 60 -4.84 -15.32 -8.03
N PHE A 61 -4.38 -14.42 -7.17
CA PHE A 61 -3.05 -13.82 -7.29
C PHE A 61 -1.93 -14.86 -7.21
N THR A 62 -2.09 -15.86 -6.33
CA THR A 62 -1.15 -16.98 -6.23
C THR A 62 -1.11 -17.80 -7.53
N ALA A 63 -2.28 -18.21 -8.04
CA ALA A 63 -2.37 -18.99 -9.28
C ALA A 63 -1.83 -18.19 -10.49
N TRP A 64 -2.25 -16.93 -10.63
CA TRP A 64 -1.81 -16.07 -11.74
C TRP A 64 -0.30 -15.78 -11.67
N GLY A 65 0.22 -15.56 -10.46
CA GLY A 65 1.66 -15.38 -10.26
C GLY A 65 2.46 -16.62 -10.68
N GLN A 66 1.99 -17.81 -10.32
CA GLN A 66 2.64 -19.07 -10.72
C GLN A 66 2.54 -19.31 -12.25
N ILE A 67 1.39 -19.09 -12.87
CA ILE A 67 1.23 -19.20 -14.32
C ILE A 67 2.19 -18.22 -15.01
N ALA A 68 2.14 -16.94 -14.64
CA ALA A 68 2.98 -15.91 -15.24
C ALA A 68 4.49 -16.17 -15.05
N ALA A 69 4.89 -16.74 -13.90
CA ALA A 69 6.28 -17.15 -13.66
C ALA A 69 6.73 -18.32 -14.55
N ASN A 70 5.82 -19.25 -14.87
CA ASN A 70 6.15 -20.46 -15.64
C ASN A 70 6.14 -20.21 -17.15
N VAL A 71 5.12 -19.52 -17.68
CA VAL A 71 4.93 -19.35 -19.13
C VAL A 71 5.31 -17.97 -19.64
N GLY A 72 5.60 -17.04 -18.72
CA GLY A 72 5.84 -15.63 -19.00
C GLY A 72 4.53 -14.84 -19.20
N PRO A 73 4.54 -13.54 -18.87
CA PRO A 73 3.33 -12.68 -18.93
C PRO A 73 2.73 -12.58 -20.35
N ALA A 74 3.57 -12.69 -21.38
CA ALA A 74 3.12 -12.62 -22.79
C ALA A 74 2.22 -13.80 -23.19
N ASN A 75 2.45 -14.98 -22.62
CA ASN A 75 1.70 -16.21 -22.93
C ASN A 75 0.62 -16.54 -21.90
N PHE A 76 0.47 -15.69 -20.89
CA PHE A 76 -0.41 -15.95 -19.76
C PHE A 76 -1.86 -16.25 -20.16
N TYR A 77 -2.44 -15.43 -21.04
CA TYR A 77 -3.87 -15.55 -21.41
C TYR A 77 -4.21 -16.76 -22.28
N SER A 78 -3.22 -17.47 -22.80
CA SER A 78 -3.44 -18.77 -23.46
C SER A 78 -3.54 -19.92 -22.47
N GLU A 79 -3.04 -19.75 -21.25
CA GLU A 79 -2.96 -20.80 -20.23
C GLU A 79 -3.98 -20.62 -19.08
N GLY A 80 -4.55 -19.42 -18.94
CA GLY A 80 -5.44 -19.16 -17.83
C GLY A 80 -6.35 -17.94 -18.00
N PHE A 81 -7.45 -17.95 -17.25
CA PHE A 81 -8.33 -16.79 -17.11
C PHE A 81 -7.75 -15.81 -16.09
N CYS A 82 -7.80 -14.52 -16.43
CA CYS A 82 -7.52 -13.41 -15.51
C CYS A 82 -8.33 -12.21 -15.95
N ASP A 83 -9.01 -11.57 -15.03
CA ASP A 83 -9.77 -10.33 -15.24
C ASP A 83 -8.92 -9.05 -14.99
N TYR A 84 -7.66 -9.24 -14.58
CA TYR A 84 -6.72 -8.13 -14.41
C TYR A 84 -6.03 -7.74 -15.72
N PRO A 85 -5.75 -6.43 -15.91
CA PRO A 85 -5.02 -5.96 -17.08
C PRO A 85 -3.55 -6.47 -17.08
N PRO A 86 -2.93 -6.58 -18.28
CA PRO A 86 -1.59 -7.18 -18.42
C PRO A 86 -0.52 -6.55 -17.55
N GLY A 87 -0.62 -5.25 -17.24
CA GLY A 87 0.39 -4.52 -16.47
C GLY A 87 0.67 -5.15 -15.10
N TYR A 88 -0.35 -5.58 -14.39
CA TYR A 88 -0.17 -6.18 -13.07
C TYR A 88 0.32 -7.64 -13.12
N LEU A 89 0.10 -8.33 -14.22
CA LEU A 89 0.64 -9.70 -14.41
C LEU A 89 2.17 -9.76 -14.37
N TYR A 90 2.86 -8.69 -14.78
CA TYR A 90 4.32 -8.60 -14.64
C TYR A 90 4.74 -8.58 -13.17
N VAL A 91 3.97 -7.88 -12.32
CA VAL A 91 4.21 -7.82 -10.88
C VAL A 91 3.95 -9.20 -10.26
N LEU A 92 2.81 -9.83 -10.58
CA LEU A 92 2.47 -11.17 -10.10
C LEU A 92 3.48 -12.21 -10.56
N GLY A 93 3.92 -12.18 -11.82
CA GLY A 93 4.95 -13.06 -12.34
C GLY A 93 6.29 -12.92 -11.62
N LEU A 94 6.70 -11.68 -11.32
CA LEU A 94 7.89 -11.43 -10.51
C LEU A 94 7.74 -11.99 -9.08
N GLN A 95 6.57 -11.83 -8.47
CA GLN A 95 6.28 -12.39 -7.15
C GLN A 95 6.30 -13.93 -7.18
N GLY A 96 5.74 -14.56 -8.23
CA GLY A 96 5.82 -16.00 -8.45
C GLY A 96 7.26 -16.48 -8.57
N LEU A 97 8.09 -15.79 -9.36
CA LEU A 97 9.52 -16.11 -9.50
C LEU A 97 10.26 -15.97 -8.16
N ILE A 98 10.05 -14.89 -7.42
CA ILE A 98 10.66 -14.69 -6.09
C ILE A 98 10.19 -15.77 -5.11
N GLY A 99 8.89 -16.08 -5.10
CA GLY A 99 8.33 -17.15 -4.27
C GLY A 99 8.98 -18.50 -4.54
N ASN A 100 9.16 -18.86 -5.82
CA ASN A 100 9.84 -20.09 -6.24
C ASN A 100 11.33 -20.08 -5.86
N LEU A 101 12.04 -18.97 -6.11
CA LEU A 101 13.46 -18.82 -5.79
C LEU A 101 13.74 -18.97 -4.29
N LEU A 102 12.87 -18.42 -3.46
CA LEU A 102 12.99 -18.46 -2.01
C LEU A 102 12.30 -19.69 -1.39
N ASN A 103 11.74 -20.59 -2.18
CA ASN A 103 10.97 -21.76 -1.76
C ASN A 103 9.86 -21.42 -0.76
N LEU A 104 9.15 -20.30 -0.98
CA LEU A 104 8.05 -19.88 -0.12
C LEU A 104 6.81 -20.72 -0.36
N THR A 105 6.29 -21.32 0.70
CA THR A 105 5.03 -22.07 0.63
C THR A 105 3.85 -21.09 0.48
N PRO A 106 2.97 -21.26 -0.53
CA PRO A 106 1.73 -20.49 -0.64
C PRO A 106 0.94 -20.50 0.68
N GLY A 107 0.44 -19.32 1.09
CA GLY A 107 -0.26 -19.16 2.36
C GLY A 107 0.64 -18.98 3.59
N SER A 108 1.94 -19.19 3.49
CA SER A 108 2.87 -18.85 4.59
C SER A 108 2.92 -17.34 4.82
N ALA A 109 3.27 -16.92 6.04
CA ALA A 109 3.39 -15.51 6.39
C ALA A 109 4.31 -14.73 5.43
N ALA A 110 5.44 -15.32 5.05
CA ALA A 110 6.39 -14.72 4.11
C ALA A 110 5.79 -14.58 2.70
N TYR A 111 5.04 -15.60 2.24
CA TYR A 111 4.37 -15.56 0.95
C TYR A 111 3.24 -14.52 0.92
N LEU A 112 2.45 -14.42 1.98
CA LEU A 112 1.39 -13.41 2.13
C LEU A 112 1.97 -11.98 2.12
N VAL A 113 3.08 -11.77 2.82
CA VAL A 113 3.80 -10.48 2.77
C VAL A 113 4.29 -10.20 1.35
N LEU A 114 4.88 -11.18 0.66
CA LEU A 114 5.34 -11.01 -0.72
C LEU A 114 4.20 -10.58 -1.66
N LEU A 115 3.04 -11.23 -1.59
CA LEU A 115 1.88 -10.89 -2.41
C LEU A 115 1.36 -9.46 -2.13
N LYS A 116 1.34 -9.04 -0.88
CA LYS A 116 0.81 -7.74 -0.45
C LYS A 116 1.84 -6.59 -0.55
N LEU A 117 3.11 -6.93 -0.76
CA LEU A 117 4.20 -5.96 -0.78
C LEU A 117 4.02 -4.80 -1.77
N PRO A 118 3.53 -5.00 -3.02
CA PRO A 118 3.31 -3.90 -3.95
C PRO A 118 2.31 -2.86 -3.45
N ALA A 119 1.20 -3.30 -2.84
CA ALA A 119 0.20 -2.41 -2.26
C ALA A 119 0.78 -1.67 -1.04
N ILE A 120 1.51 -2.36 -0.16
CA ILE A 120 2.17 -1.76 1.01
C ILE A 120 3.23 -0.72 0.58
N ALA A 121 4.02 -1.03 -0.43
CA ALA A 121 5.01 -0.09 -0.98
C ALA A 121 4.34 1.14 -1.61
N SER A 122 3.21 0.93 -2.29
CA SER A 122 2.40 2.01 -2.87
C SER A 122 1.83 2.93 -1.79
N ASP A 123 1.33 2.38 -0.68
CA ASP A 123 0.88 3.19 0.46
C ASP A 123 1.99 4.07 1.02
N ALA A 124 3.20 3.54 1.18
CA ALA A 124 4.35 4.32 1.64
C ALA A 124 4.73 5.42 0.63
N ALA A 125 4.68 5.11 -0.67
CA ALA A 125 4.92 6.09 -1.73
C ALA A 125 3.85 7.17 -1.77
N ILE A 126 2.57 6.84 -1.57
CA ILE A 126 1.47 7.81 -1.46
C ILE A 126 1.69 8.76 -0.28
N CYS A 127 2.04 8.23 0.90
CA CYS A 127 2.37 9.07 2.06
C CYS A 127 3.48 10.08 1.73
N TYR A 128 4.55 9.63 1.08
CA TYR A 128 5.66 10.49 0.67
C TYR A 128 5.22 11.54 -0.36
N LEU A 129 4.44 11.15 -1.38
CA LEU A 129 3.93 12.07 -2.40
C LEU A 129 3.02 13.13 -1.80
N LEU A 130 2.07 12.77 -0.95
CA LEU A 130 1.19 13.72 -0.26
C LEU A 130 1.99 14.75 0.53
N TYR A 131 3.03 14.28 1.24
CA TYR A 131 3.93 15.18 1.95
C TYR A 131 4.66 16.12 1.00
N ARG A 132 5.24 15.60 -0.08
CA ARG A 132 5.98 16.38 -1.09
C ARG A 132 5.09 17.44 -1.75
N MET A 133 3.89 17.05 -2.19
CA MET A 133 2.92 17.95 -2.82
C MET A 133 2.51 19.09 -1.86
N GLY A 134 2.20 18.77 -0.62
CA GLY A 134 1.81 19.76 0.39
C GLY A 134 2.97 20.70 0.76
N CYS A 135 4.22 20.21 0.80
CA CYS A 135 5.40 21.06 0.99
C CYS A 135 5.60 22.02 -0.19
N ARG A 136 5.44 21.55 -1.43
CA ARG A 136 5.48 22.43 -2.64
C ARG A 136 4.40 23.51 -2.60
N ALA A 137 3.24 23.20 -2.03
CA ALA A 137 2.17 24.18 -1.82
C ALA A 137 2.41 25.13 -0.63
N GLY A 138 3.58 25.10 0.02
CA GLY A 138 3.94 25.94 1.15
C GLY A 138 3.21 25.60 2.46
N LYS A 139 2.70 24.36 2.60
CA LYS A 139 1.91 23.92 3.76
C LYS A 139 2.48 22.67 4.42
N PRO A 140 3.74 22.66 4.90
CA PRO A 140 4.41 21.44 5.35
C PRO A 140 3.74 20.76 6.55
N SER A 141 3.13 21.50 7.47
CA SER A 141 2.39 20.91 8.60
C SER A 141 1.15 20.14 8.13
N TRP A 142 0.42 20.68 7.16
CA TRP A 142 -0.73 20.02 6.55
C TRP A 142 -0.31 18.83 5.68
N ALA A 143 0.84 18.95 5.02
CA ALA A 143 1.45 17.87 4.25
C ALA A 143 1.75 16.66 5.12
N LEU A 144 2.35 16.87 6.30
CA LEU A 144 2.61 15.80 7.25
C LEU A 144 1.30 15.18 7.78
N LEU A 145 0.29 16.00 8.07
CA LEU A 145 -1.01 15.49 8.49
C LEU A 145 -1.65 14.63 7.40
N ALA A 146 -1.63 15.05 6.13
CA ALA A 146 -2.17 14.28 5.02
C ALA A 146 -1.46 12.93 4.86
N ALA A 147 -0.12 12.93 4.94
CA ALA A 147 0.67 11.71 4.90
C ALA A 147 0.34 10.77 6.08
N ALA A 148 0.27 11.30 7.30
CA ALA A 148 -0.08 10.52 8.49
C ALA A 148 -1.53 10.01 8.45
N ALA A 149 -2.45 10.81 7.91
CA ALA A 149 -3.84 10.41 7.72
C ALA A 149 -3.94 9.21 6.75
N TRP A 150 -3.26 9.24 5.62
CA TRP A 150 -3.19 8.09 4.72
C TRP A 150 -2.53 6.88 5.39
N ALA A 151 -1.40 7.10 6.05
CA ALA A 151 -0.64 6.05 6.73
C ALA A 151 -1.49 5.24 7.71
N MET A 152 -2.39 5.92 8.43
CA MET A 152 -3.24 5.33 9.47
C MET A 152 -4.71 5.15 9.03
N MET A 153 -5.03 5.42 7.76
CA MET A 153 -6.38 5.30 7.23
C MET A 153 -6.88 3.85 7.34
N PRO A 154 -7.97 3.57 8.08
CA PRO A 154 -8.44 2.20 8.29
C PRO A 154 -8.78 1.47 6.99
N ALA A 155 -9.34 2.18 6.01
CA ALA A 155 -9.65 1.59 4.71
C ALA A 155 -8.38 1.13 3.98
N ALA A 156 -7.33 1.97 3.90
CA ALA A 156 -6.07 1.60 3.27
C ALA A 156 -5.36 0.45 4.00
N LEU A 157 -5.40 0.44 5.35
CA LEU A 157 -4.83 -0.67 6.14
C LEU A 157 -5.57 -1.99 5.89
N LEU A 158 -6.91 -1.94 5.83
CA LEU A 158 -7.73 -3.13 5.54
C LEU A 158 -7.47 -3.62 4.13
N ASP A 159 -7.46 -2.74 3.15
CA ASP A 159 -7.31 -3.05 1.74
C ASP A 159 -5.95 -3.70 1.43
N SER A 160 -4.87 -2.97 1.66
CA SER A 160 -3.53 -3.37 1.26
C SER A 160 -2.93 -4.47 2.13
N ALA A 161 -3.09 -4.37 3.48
CA ALA A 161 -2.37 -5.24 4.41
C ALA A 161 -3.18 -6.41 4.92
N MET A 162 -4.50 -6.25 5.11
CA MET A 162 -5.34 -7.33 5.64
C MET A 162 -6.04 -8.09 4.51
N TRP A 163 -6.77 -7.41 3.64
CA TRP A 163 -7.49 -8.03 2.53
C TRP A 163 -6.53 -8.59 1.47
N GLY A 164 -5.56 -7.76 1.04
CA GLY A 164 -4.57 -8.10 0.04
C GLY A 164 -4.91 -7.60 -1.36
N GLN A 165 -5.73 -6.55 -1.46
CA GLN A 165 -6.05 -5.88 -2.72
C GLN A 165 -4.93 -4.93 -3.17
N ILE A 166 -5.02 -4.52 -4.42
CA ILE A 166 -3.99 -3.68 -5.08
C ILE A 166 -4.45 -2.25 -5.35
N ASP A 167 -5.54 -1.79 -4.73
CA ASP A 167 -6.12 -0.47 -4.98
C ASP A 167 -5.15 0.66 -4.66
N SER A 168 -4.26 0.46 -3.68
CA SER A 168 -3.17 1.40 -3.39
C SER A 168 -2.20 1.57 -4.57
N VAL A 169 -2.00 0.55 -5.40
CA VAL A 169 -1.16 0.68 -6.62
C VAL A 169 -1.83 1.61 -7.62
N LEU A 170 -3.13 1.42 -7.85
CA LEU A 170 -3.91 2.30 -8.73
C LEU A 170 -3.96 3.73 -8.18
N ALA A 171 -4.21 3.90 -6.88
CA ALA A 171 -4.22 5.20 -6.22
C ALA A 171 -2.88 5.93 -6.37
N LEU A 172 -1.75 5.21 -6.23
CA LEU A 172 -0.41 5.75 -6.47
C LEU A 172 -0.25 6.25 -7.91
N LEU A 173 -0.65 5.46 -8.90
CA LEU A 173 -0.54 5.84 -10.31
C LEU A 173 -1.35 7.10 -10.62
N ILE A 174 -2.58 7.19 -10.10
CA ILE A 174 -3.43 8.38 -10.23
C ILE A 174 -2.73 9.60 -9.59
N LEU A 175 -2.20 9.43 -8.39
CA LEU A 175 -1.54 10.52 -7.67
C LEU A 175 -0.26 10.99 -8.40
N LEU A 176 0.49 10.09 -9.02
CA LEU A 176 1.67 10.43 -9.83
C LEU A 176 1.29 11.27 -11.06
N VAL A 177 0.18 10.96 -11.71
CA VAL A 177 -0.34 11.76 -12.83
C VAL A 177 -0.74 13.16 -12.36
N LEU A 178 -1.32 13.29 -11.17
CA LEU A 178 -1.72 14.59 -10.61
C LEU A 178 -0.53 15.44 -10.11
N ASP A 179 0.60 14.80 -9.78
CA ASP A 179 1.83 15.48 -9.31
C ASP A 179 2.76 15.90 -10.48
N ALA A 180 2.54 15.39 -11.70
CA ALA A 180 3.35 15.68 -12.88
C ALA A 180 3.04 17.06 -13.47
#